data_b73098f61220294c375ba9ce9d0f0e6b
#
_entry.id   b73098f61220294c375ba9ce9d0f0e6b
#
_cell.length_a   1.000
_cell.length_b   1.000
_cell.length_c   1.000
_cell.angle_alpha   90.00
_cell.angle_beta   90.00
_cell.angle_gamma   90.00
#
_symmetry.space_group_name_H-M   'P 1'
#
loop_
_entity.id
_entity.type
_entity.pdbx_description
1 polymer ?
#
loop_
_entity_poly.entity_id
_entity_poly.type
_entity_poly.pdbx_seq_one_letter_code
_entity_poly.pdbx_strand_id
1 'polypeptide(L)'
;QLVTHIAEDYEEGAILVFLPGMGEIKALHDRLRASLYESEHRAPSSVRTEDDDDDDKKKNSPPRYLLVPLHSTLTAEEQKRAFSKPAPGVRKVVMSTNIAETSITIDDCVYVIDAGKVRETRFNAKTRTSSLETAWVSRASAKQRRGRAGRVKPGYCFHLYSSKTEAEVLEDFAIPEISRAPLDALVLQIYSLGFTDPRAFLSKCIEPPSKMAI
;
A
#
# COMPACT_ATOMS: atom_id res chain seq x y z
N GLN A 1 -15.51 4.16 5.13
CA GLN A 1 -16.57 4.74 4.29
C GLN A 1 -16.30 4.52 2.80
N LEU A 2 -15.23 5.10 2.16
CA LEU A 2 -14.98 4.94 0.72
C LEU A 2 -14.75 3.47 0.32
N VAL A 3 -13.97 2.70 1.07
CA VAL A 3 -13.75 1.27 0.80
C VAL A 3 -15.08 0.51 0.83
N THR A 4 -15.91 0.77 1.83
CA THR A 4 -17.23 0.13 1.99
C THR A 4 -18.14 0.51 0.84
N HIS A 5 -18.22 1.81 0.50
CA HIS A 5 -18.99 2.32 -0.63
C HIS A 5 -18.58 1.64 -1.96
N ILE A 6 -17.27 1.60 -2.27
CA ILE A 6 -16.81 0.92 -3.49
C ILE A 6 -17.13 -0.58 -3.45
N ALA A 7 -17.02 -1.21 -2.28
CA ALA A 7 -17.27 -2.64 -2.15
C ALA A 7 -18.74 -3.01 -2.35
N GLU A 8 -19.66 -2.13 -1.99
CA GLU A 8 -21.11 -2.35 -2.03
C GLU A 8 -21.77 -1.86 -3.32
N ASP A 9 -21.33 -0.68 -3.83
CA ASP A 9 -22.05 0.03 -4.88
C ASP A 9 -21.37 -0.07 -6.26
N TYR A 10 -20.13 -0.59 -6.34
CA TYR A 10 -19.39 -0.69 -7.61
C TYR A 10 -19.27 -2.14 -8.08
N GLU A 11 -18.99 -2.30 -9.39
CA GLU A 11 -18.78 -3.58 -10.03
C GLU A 11 -17.65 -4.40 -9.37
N GLU A 12 -17.63 -5.71 -9.62
CA GLU A 12 -16.61 -6.62 -9.11
C GLU A 12 -15.19 -6.22 -9.52
N GLY A 13 -14.26 -6.40 -8.59
CA GLY A 13 -12.84 -6.14 -8.75
C GLY A 13 -12.17 -5.88 -7.42
N ALA A 14 -10.87 -6.14 -7.32
CA ALA A 14 -10.12 -5.89 -6.10
C ALA A 14 -9.91 -4.39 -5.88
N ILE A 15 -9.91 -4.00 -4.60
CA ILE A 15 -9.61 -2.64 -4.13
C ILE A 15 -8.19 -2.64 -3.57
N LEU A 16 -7.33 -1.78 -4.08
CA LEU A 16 -5.98 -1.56 -3.57
C LEU A 16 -5.91 -0.20 -2.86
N VAL A 17 -5.59 -0.21 -1.57
CA VAL A 17 -5.47 0.99 -0.75
C VAL A 17 -4.02 1.26 -0.43
N PHE A 18 -3.48 2.39 -0.88
CA PHE A 18 -2.13 2.83 -0.55
C PHE A 18 -2.09 3.62 0.75
N LEU A 19 -1.29 3.16 1.70
CA LEU A 19 -1.13 3.72 3.04
C LEU A 19 0.36 3.93 3.36
N PRO A 20 0.71 4.86 4.24
CA PRO A 20 2.11 5.18 4.52
C PRO A 20 2.88 4.07 5.25
N GLY A 21 2.22 3.25 6.07
CA GLY A 21 2.92 2.25 6.86
C GLY A 21 2.02 1.19 7.50
N MET A 22 2.66 0.24 8.21
CA MET A 22 1.99 -0.90 8.84
C MET A 22 0.98 -0.46 9.92
N GLY A 23 1.23 0.64 10.62
CA GLY A 23 0.30 1.15 11.64
C GLY A 23 -1.04 1.54 11.04
N GLU A 24 -1.01 2.27 9.92
CA GLU A 24 -2.21 2.70 9.20
C GLU A 24 -2.91 1.51 8.51
N ILE A 25 -2.13 0.53 8.03
CA ILE A 25 -2.67 -0.73 7.47
C ILE A 25 -3.47 -1.48 8.54
N LYS A 26 -2.89 -1.68 9.74
CA LYS A 26 -3.58 -2.35 10.86
C LYS A 26 -4.83 -1.58 11.28
N ALA A 27 -4.72 -0.27 11.45
CA ALA A 27 -5.85 0.56 11.86
C ALA A 27 -7.03 0.50 10.87
N LEU A 28 -6.73 0.51 9.55
CA LEU A 28 -7.77 0.37 8.53
C LEU A 28 -8.34 -1.05 8.50
N HIS A 29 -7.48 -2.07 8.60
CA HIS A 29 -7.89 -3.47 8.66
C HIS A 29 -8.89 -3.72 9.81
N ASP A 30 -8.56 -3.26 11.02
CA ASP A 30 -9.39 -3.48 12.20
C ASP A 30 -10.72 -2.72 12.10
N ARG A 31 -10.69 -1.50 11.57
CA ARG A 31 -11.90 -0.72 11.30
C ARG A 31 -12.82 -1.37 10.28
N LEU A 32 -12.27 -1.85 9.17
CA LEU A 32 -13.05 -2.54 8.15
C LEU A 32 -13.63 -3.83 8.71
N ARG A 33 -12.85 -4.61 9.44
CA ARG A 33 -13.31 -5.84 10.07
C ARG A 33 -14.48 -5.59 11.03
N ALA A 34 -14.39 -4.57 11.88
CA ALA A 34 -15.46 -4.20 12.80
C ALA A 34 -16.72 -3.75 12.04
N SER A 35 -16.59 -2.87 11.04
CA SER A 35 -17.71 -2.36 10.24
C SER A 35 -18.42 -3.49 9.47
N LEU A 36 -17.65 -4.44 8.93
CA LEU A 36 -18.21 -5.59 8.21
C LEU A 36 -18.97 -6.53 9.15
N TYR A 37 -18.43 -6.76 10.34
CA TYR A 37 -19.10 -7.55 11.37
C TYR A 37 -20.42 -6.91 11.79
N GLU A 38 -20.45 -5.60 12.01
CA GLU A 38 -21.68 -4.87 12.34
C GLU A 38 -22.72 -4.91 11.22
N SER A 39 -22.30 -4.84 9.95
CA SER A 39 -23.22 -4.90 8.81
C SER A 39 -23.88 -6.27 8.66
N GLU A 40 -23.16 -7.36 8.92
CA GLU A 40 -23.68 -8.72 8.87
C GLU A 40 -24.70 -8.98 9.99
N HIS A 41 -24.53 -8.35 11.17
CA HIS A 41 -25.43 -8.52 12.31
C HIS A 41 -26.59 -7.52 12.31
N ARG A 42 -26.56 -6.49 11.46
CA ARG A 42 -27.60 -5.47 11.31
C ARG A 42 -28.61 -5.77 10.20
N ALA A 43 -28.45 -6.87 9.47
CA ALA A 43 -29.43 -7.30 8.50
C ALA A 43 -30.79 -7.51 9.20
N PRO A 44 -31.89 -6.88 8.74
CA PRO A 44 -33.19 -6.98 9.41
C PRO A 44 -33.58 -8.45 9.45
N SER A 45 -33.97 -8.92 10.62
CA SER A 45 -34.64 -10.19 10.83
C SER A 45 -35.97 -10.16 10.08
N SER A 46 -35.94 -10.38 8.76
CA SER A 46 -37.16 -10.66 8.01
C SER A 46 -37.67 -12.02 8.46
N VAL A 47 -38.75 -11.96 9.25
CA VAL A 47 -39.70 -13.04 9.54
C VAL A 47 -39.04 -14.42 9.68
N ARG A 48 -38.70 -14.77 10.92
CA ARG A 48 -38.44 -16.15 11.29
C ARG A 48 -39.77 -16.91 11.17
N THR A 49 -39.89 -17.72 10.14
CA THR A 49 -40.78 -18.89 10.21
C THR A 49 -40.08 -19.93 11.08
N GLU A 50 -40.81 -20.38 12.10
CA GLU A 50 -40.36 -21.33 13.14
C GLU A 50 -40.22 -22.74 12.57
N ASP A 51 -39.30 -23.05 11.71
CA ASP A 51 -39.03 -24.42 11.25
C ASP A 51 -37.70 -24.57 10.45
N ASP A 52 -36.62 -23.89 10.85
CA ASP A 52 -35.31 -24.18 10.24
C ASP A 52 -34.23 -24.20 11.32
N ASP A 53 -33.95 -25.39 11.85
CA ASP A 53 -32.72 -25.77 12.57
C ASP A 53 -31.51 -25.77 11.61
N ASP A 54 -31.07 -24.61 11.14
CA ASP A 54 -29.98 -24.50 10.17
C ASP A 54 -28.82 -23.60 10.67
N ASP A 55 -28.43 -23.81 11.94
CA ASP A 55 -27.28 -23.11 12.56
C ASP A 55 -25.93 -23.52 11.91
N ASP A 56 -25.84 -24.65 11.23
CA ASP A 56 -24.61 -25.11 10.57
C ASP A 56 -24.37 -24.50 9.19
N LYS A 57 -25.40 -23.99 8.49
CA LYS A 57 -25.23 -23.34 7.17
C LYS A 57 -24.67 -21.91 7.27
N LYS A 58 -24.87 -21.20 8.38
CA LYS A 58 -24.30 -19.86 8.59
C LYS A 58 -22.79 -19.87 8.82
N LYS A 59 -22.22 -20.97 9.34
CA LYS A 59 -20.77 -21.12 9.57
C LYS A 59 -19.96 -21.39 8.31
N ASN A 60 -20.60 -21.84 7.22
CA ASN A 60 -19.93 -22.25 5.98
C ASN A 60 -20.10 -21.26 4.81
N SER A 61 -20.75 -20.13 5.00
CA SER A 61 -20.80 -19.10 3.96
C SER A 61 -19.43 -18.43 3.82
N PRO A 62 -18.88 -18.29 2.60
CA PRO A 62 -17.60 -17.61 2.42
C PRO A 62 -17.71 -16.16 2.92
N PRO A 63 -16.64 -15.62 3.55
CA PRO A 63 -16.65 -14.24 4.01
C PRO A 63 -16.87 -13.31 2.82
N ARG A 64 -17.79 -12.34 2.96
CA ARG A 64 -18.10 -11.36 1.92
C ARG A 64 -16.89 -10.52 1.49
N TYR A 65 -15.89 -10.40 2.36
CA TYR A 65 -14.69 -9.61 2.14
C TYR A 65 -13.42 -10.37 2.48
N LEU A 66 -12.42 -10.25 1.63
CA LEU A 66 -11.07 -10.74 1.85
C LEU A 66 -10.16 -9.54 2.13
N LEU A 67 -9.82 -9.29 3.39
CA LEU A 67 -8.93 -8.21 3.82
C LEU A 67 -7.48 -8.73 3.81
N VAL A 68 -6.61 -8.11 3.00
CA VAL A 68 -5.22 -8.53 2.82
C VAL A 68 -4.27 -7.39 3.14
N PRO A 69 -3.56 -7.40 4.27
CA PRO A 69 -2.44 -6.50 4.50
C PRO A 69 -1.26 -6.88 3.59
N LEU A 70 -0.54 -5.88 3.09
CA LEU A 70 0.62 -6.06 2.23
C LEU A 70 1.73 -5.07 2.61
N HIS A 71 2.83 -5.58 3.16
CA HIS A 71 3.96 -4.80 3.64
C HIS A 71 5.26 -5.60 3.52
N SER A 72 6.40 -4.92 3.37
CA SER A 72 7.73 -5.56 3.23
C SER A 72 8.18 -6.38 4.43
N THR A 73 7.64 -6.13 5.63
CA THR A 73 7.95 -6.91 6.84
C THR A 73 7.18 -8.23 6.95
N LEU A 74 6.20 -8.45 6.08
CA LEU A 74 5.45 -9.71 6.04
C LEU A 74 6.27 -10.80 5.35
N THR A 75 6.05 -12.05 5.73
CA THR A 75 6.65 -13.20 5.07
C THR A 75 6.22 -13.31 3.61
N ALA A 76 7.00 -14.01 2.80
CA ALA A 76 6.66 -14.24 1.40
C ALA A 76 5.31 -14.98 1.23
N GLU A 77 4.95 -15.85 2.18
CA GLU A 77 3.67 -16.56 2.17
C GLU A 77 2.48 -15.63 2.45
N GLU A 78 2.64 -14.73 3.42
CA GLU A 78 1.62 -13.71 3.72
C GLU A 78 1.44 -12.76 2.55
N GLN A 79 2.53 -12.33 1.90
CA GLN A 79 2.48 -11.49 0.70
C GLN A 79 1.79 -12.19 -0.48
N LYS A 80 1.96 -13.52 -0.63
CA LYS A 80 1.28 -14.30 -1.67
C LYS A 80 -0.24 -14.24 -1.61
N ARG A 81 -0.82 -13.99 -0.43
CA ARG A 81 -2.28 -13.82 -0.29
C ARG A 81 -2.84 -12.67 -1.13
N ALA A 82 -2.03 -11.65 -1.42
CA ALA A 82 -2.45 -10.53 -2.27
C ALA A 82 -2.69 -10.96 -3.74
N PHE A 83 -2.05 -12.05 -4.19
CA PHE A 83 -2.20 -12.58 -5.56
C PHE A 83 -3.36 -13.56 -5.69
N SER A 84 -3.89 -14.09 -4.58
CA SER A 84 -4.99 -15.05 -4.64
C SER A 84 -6.25 -14.39 -5.20
N LYS A 85 -6.93 -15.12 -6.09
CA LYS A 85 -8.26 -14.70 -6.53
C LYS A 85 -9.26 -15.07 -5.44
N PRO A 86 -10.13 -14.13 -5.04
CA PRO A 86 -11.19 -14.44 -4.08
C PRO A 86 -12.22 -15.37 -4.69
N ALA A 87 -12.99 -16.06 -3.86
CA ALA A 87 -14.16 -16.81 -4.31
C ALA A 87 -15.20 -15.85 -4.96
N PRO A 88 -16.06 -16.34 -5.84
CA PRO A 88 -17.15 -15.55 -6.41
C PRO A 88 -17.99 -14.87 -5.31
N GLY A 89 -18.32 -13.61 -5.49
CA GLY A 89 -19.06 -12.80 -4.50
C GLY A 89 -18.25 -12.29 -3.30
N VAL A 90 -16.93 -12.60 -3.24
CA VAL A 90 -16.03 -12.07 -2.21
C VAL A 90 -15.22 -10.90 -2.74
N ARG A 91 -15.35 -9.73 -2.09
CA ARG A 91 -14.61 -8.51 -2.43
C ARG A 91 -13.22 -8.53 -1.78
N LYS A 92 -12.17 -8.56 -2.59
CA LYS A 92 -10.79 -8.44 -2.09
C LYS A 92 -10.42 -6.99 -1.86
N VAL A 93 -9.87 -6.69 -0.66
CA VAL A 93 -9.34 -5.37 -0.29
C VAL A 93 -7.90 -5.54 0.16
N VAL A 94 -6.96 -5.05 -0.63
CA VAL A 94 -5.52 -5.09 -0.34
C VAL A 94 -5.11 -3.74 0.24
N MET A 95 -4.58 -3.73 1.45
CA MET A 95 -4.06 -2.53 2.12
C MET A 95 -2.54 -2.60 2.08
N SER A 96 -1.92 -1.68 1.35
CA SER A 96 -0.49 -1.77 1.00
C SER A 96 0.26 -0.48 1.25
N THR A 97 1.57 -0.61 1.45
CA THR A 97 2.51 0.51 1.30
C THR A 97 2.95 0.64 -0.16
N ASN A 98 4.00 1.42 -0.41
CA ASN A 98 4.62 1.56 -1.73
C ASN A 98 5.17 0.25 -2.34
N ILE A 99 5.18 -0.87 -1.60
CA ILE A 99 5.55 -2.18 -2.15
C ILE A 99 4.66 -2.59 -3.33
N ALA A 100 3.37 -2.22 -3.32
CA ALA A 100 2.46 -2.45 -4.44
C ALA A 100 2.59 -1.41 -5.56
N GLU A 101 3.43 -0.40 -5.42
CA GLU A 101 3.64 0.63 -6.43
C GLU A 101 4.46 0.12 -7.61
N THR A 102 5.50 -0.70 -7.35
CA THR A 102 6.41 -1.20 -8.39
C THR A 102 6.59 -2.72 -8.33
N SER A 103 6.78 -3.28 -7.12
CA SER A 103 7.31 -4.64 -6.94
C SER A 103 6.27 -5.75 -7.05
N ILE A 104 4.99 -5.43 -6.81
CA ILE A 104 3.93 -6.43 -6.74
C ILE A 104 2.81 -6.05 -7.70
N THR A 105 2.36 -7.03 -8.49
CA THR A 105 1.22 -6.88 -9.41
C THR A 105 0.01 -7.64 -8.88
N ILE A 106 -1.12 -6.94 -8.74
CA ILE A 106 -2.41 -7.48 -8.35
C ILE A 106 -3.30 -7.47 -9.59
N ASP A 107 -3.43 -8.61 -10.26
CA ASP A 107 -4.02 -8.69 -11.60
C ASP A 107 -5.52 -8.34 -11.64
N ASP A 108 -6.24 -8.58 -10.57
CA ASP A 108 -7.68 -8.29 -10.44
C ASP A 108 -7.97 -6.89 -9.84
N CYS A 109 -6.95 -6.03 -9.72
CA CYS A 109 -7.11 -4.67 -9.20
C CYS A 109 -7.87 -3.77 -10.18
N VAL A 110 -9.02 -3.28 -9.76
CA VAL A 110 -9.88 -2.35 -10.51
C VAL A 110 -9.94 -0.99 -9.83
N TYR A 111 -9.89 -0.97 -8.52
CA TYR A 111 -10.05 0.25 -7.72
C TYR A 111 -8.78 0.52 -6.94
N VAL A 112 -8.27 1.75 -7.08
CA VAL A 112 -7.14 2.25 -6.29
C VAL A 112 -7.63 3.39 -5.40
N ILE A 113 -7.27 3.34 -4.12
CA ILE A 113 -7.43 4.44 -3.18
C ILE A 113 -6.04 4.86 -2.73
N ASP A 114 -5.65 6.08 -3.05
CA ASP A 114 -4.31 6.59 -2.72
C ASP A 114 -4.39 7.70 -1.66
N ALA A 115 -3.83 7.41 -0.47
CA ALA A 115 -3.72 8.40 0.60
C ALA A 115 -2.70 9.52 0.29
N GLY A 116 -1.92 9.41 -0.78
CA GLY A 116 -0.91 10.39 -1.17
C GLY A 116 0.28 10.48 -0.23
N LYS A 117 0.44 9.51 0.67
CA LYS A 117 1.49 9.50 1.69
C LYS A 117 2.40 8.29 1.58
N VAL A 118 3.65 8.48 2.00
CA VAL A 118 4.69 7.45 2.09
C VAL A 118 5.54 7.68 3.32
N ARG A 119 6.12 6.62 3.89
CA ARG A 119 7.18 6.74 4.90
C ARG A 119 8.53 6.63 4.24
N GLU A 120 9.37 7.61 4.52
CA GLU A 120 10.73 7.72 3.98
C GLU A 120 11.75 7.92 5.09
N THR A 121 12.89 7.24 4.96
CA THR A 121 14.05 7.53 5.80
C THR A 121 14.63 8.85 5.37
N ARG A 122 14.82 9.77 6.32
CA ARG A 122 15.55 11.04 6.15
C ARG A 122 16.70 11.09 7.10
N PHE A 123 17.85 11.50 6.58
CA PHE A 123 19.08 11.67 7.34
C PHE A 123 19.33 13.17 7.60
N ASN A 124 19.45 13.54 8.86
CA ASN A 124 19.87 14.88 9.26
C ASN A 124 21.38 14.91 9.47
N ALA A 125 22.12 15.48 8.52
CA ALA A 125 23.58 15.54 8.58
C ALA A 125 24.12 16.37 9.78
N LYS A 126 23.36 17.33 10.30
CA LYS A 126 23.78 18.15 11.45
C LYS A 126 23.77 17.37 12.75
N THR A 127 22.72 16.57 12.96
CA THR A 127 22.55 15.75 14.18
C THR A 127 23.05 14.32 14.00
N ARG A 128 23.41 13.92 12.78
CA ARG A 128 23.77 12.54 12.39
C ARG A 128 22.71 11.51 12.79
N THR A 129 21.44 11.90 12.72
CA THR A 129 20.33 11.01 13.06
C THR A 129 19.49 10.70 11.84
N SER A 130 19.01 9.47 11.77
CA SER A 130 18.01 9.04 10.80
C SER A 130 16.63 9.03 11.44
N SER A 131 15.66 9.57 10.75
CA SER A 131 14.25 9.53 11.13
C SER A 131 13.42 8.89 10.02
N LEU A 132 12.33 8.21 10.40
CA LEU A 132 11.33 7.71 9.47
C LEU A 132 10.16 8.70 9.46
N GLU A 133 10.05 9.47 8.39
CA GLU A 133 9.07 10.55 8.28
C GLU A 133 7.96 10.22 7.30
N THR A 134 6.77 10.72 7.59
CA THR A 134 5.64 10.64 6.64
C THR A 134 5.70 11.86 5.72
N ALA A 135 5.89 11.60 4.44
CA ALA A 135 5.96 12.62 3.38
C ALA A 135 4.81 12.46 2.38
N TRP A 136 4.59 13.48 1.56
CA TRP A 136 3.78 13.35 0.36
C TRP A 136 4.52 12.53 -0.69
N VAL A 137 3.78 11.73 -1.46
CA VAL A 137 4.34 11.07 -2.65
C VAL A 137 4.65 12.08 -3.74
N SER A 138 5.50 11.69 -4.67
CA SER A 138 5.70 12.47 -5.90
C SER A 138 4.55 12.27 -6.89
N ARG A 139 4.40 13.19 -7.85
CA ARG A 139 3.45 13.04 -8.97
C ARG A 139 3.72 11.77 -9.78
N ALA A 140 5.00 11.44 -9.98
CA ALA A 140 5.40 10.20 -10.64
C ALA A 140 4.90 8.96 -9.88
N SER A 141 5.08 8.91 -8.55
CA SER A 141 4.55 7.84 -7.69
C SER A 141 3.02 7.79 -7.72
N ALA A 142 2.34 8.93 -7.62
CA ALA A 142 0.88 8.98 -7.70
C ALA A 142 0.37 8.43 -9.05
N LYS A 143 1.05 8.75 -10.15
CA LYS A 143 0.77 8.20 -11.48
C LYS A 143 0.99 6.68 -11.52
N GLN A 144 2.07 6.16 -10.92
CA GLN A 144 2.33 4.72 -10.85
C GLN A 144 1.26 4.00 -10.02
N ARG A 145 0.87 4.56 -8.85
CA ARG A 145 -0.21 4.03 -8.02
C ARG A 145 -1.54 3.99 -8.77
N ARG A 146 -1.90 5.08 -9.44
CA ARG A 146 -3.08 5.12 -10.32
C ARG A 146 -3.05 4.04 -11.39
N GLY A 147 -1.88 3.80 -12.00
CA GLY A 147 -1.67 2.78 -13.02
C GLY A 147 -1.80 1.34 -12.52
N ARG A 148 -2.01 1.11 -11.22
CA ARG A 148 -2.34 -0.22 -10.67
C ARG A 148 -3.79 -0.60 -10.94
N ALA A 149 -4.70 0.36 -11.05
CA ALA A 149 -6.02 0.14 -11.61
C ALA A 149 -5.94 0.08 -13.13
N GLY A 150 -6.76 -0.73 -13.75
CA GLY A 150 -6.89 -0.71 -15.21
C GLY A 150 -5.87 -1.54 -15.99
N ARG A 151 -5.23 -2.54 -15.39
CA ARG A 151 -4.34 -3.46 -16.12
C ARG A 151 -5.08 -4.48 -16.96
N VAL A 152 -6.18 -5.01 -16.45
CA VAL A 152 -6.98 -6.06 -17.10
C VAL A 152 -8.27 -5.50 -17.67
N LYS A 153 -8.88 -4.54 -16.98
CA LYS A 153 -10.07 -3.82 -17.39
C LYS A 153 -9.99 -2.36 -16.96
N PRO A 154 -10.77 -1.44 -17.56
CA PRO A 154 -10.82 -0.06 -17.09
C PRO A 154 -11.04 0.02 -15.58
N GLY A 155 -10.31 0.89 -14.90
CA GLY A 155 -10.34 0.99 -13.45
C GLY A 155 -10.42 2.43 -12.97
N TYR A 156 -10.63 2.60 -11.68
CA TYR A 156 -10.81 3.90 -11.02
C TYR A 156 -9.73 4.13 -9.98
N CYS A 157 -9.27 5.38 -9.89
CA CYS A 157 -8.35 5.81 -8.84
C CYS A 157 -8.93 6.99 -8.08
N PHE A 158 -9.00 6.85 -6.74
CA PHE A 158 -9.47 7.86 -5.81
C PHE A 158 -8.29 8.40 -5.02
N HIS A 159 -7.91 9.64 -5.28
CA HIS A 159 -6.90 10.35 -4.49
C HIS A 159 -7.57 10.98 -3.26
N LEU A 160 -7.04 10.69 -2.05
CA LEU A 160 -7.53 11.27 -0.80
C LEU A 160 -6.85 12.61 -0.49
N TYR A 161 -6.56 13.36 -1.51
CA TYR A 161 -6.00 14.72 -1.45
C TYR A 161 -6.57 15.56 -2.59
N SER A 162 -6.50 16.88 -2.46
CA SER A 162 -7.09 17.79 -3.42
C SER A 162 -6.19 17.96 -4.66
N SER A 163 -6.80 18.37 -5.78
CA SER A 163 -6.06 18.80 -6.96
C SER A 163 -5.09 19.96 -6.69
N LYS A 164 -5.43 20.83 -5.73
CA LYS A 164 -4.53 21.89 -5.26
C LYS A 164 -3.29 21.28 -4.58
N THR A 165 -3.46 20.29 -3.73
CA THR A 165 -2.32 19.58 -3.12
C THR A 165 -1.45 18.91 -4.19
N GLU A 166 -2.05 18.27 -5.20
CA GLU A 166 -1.32 17.69 -6.31
C GLU A 166 -0.50 18.71 -7.09
N ALA A 167 -1.07 19.88 -7.35
CA ALA A 167 -0.45 20.94 -8.17
C ALA A 167 0.63 21.73 -7.42
N GLU A 168 0.43 22.00 -6.11
CA GLU A 168 1.27 22.95 -5.37
C GLU A 168 2.22 22.28 -4.37
N VAL A 169 1.95 21.04 -3.95
CA VAL A 169 2.68 20.38 -2.86
C VAL A 169 3.45 19.16 -3.32
N LEU A 170 2.91 18.39 -4.27
CA LEU A 170 3.58 17.20 -4.77
C LEU A 170 4.73 17.59 -5.71
N GLU A 171 5.95 17.11 -5.37
CA GLU A 171 7.10 17.20 -6.28
C GLU A 171 6.91 16.29 -7.49
N ASP A 172 7.55 16.59 -8.62
CA ASP A 172 7.43 15.78 -9.83
C ASP A 172 8.00 14.37 -9.62
N PHE A 173 9.16 14.27 -8.97
CA PHE A 173 9.86 13.02 -8.68
C PHE A 173 10.27 12.94 -7.22
N ALA A 174 10.32 11.73 -6.68
CA ALA A 174 10.86 11.50 -5.34
C ALA A 174 12.38 11.70 -5.34
N ILE A 175 12.91 12.24 -4.23
CA ILE A 175 14.37 12.31 -4.03
C ILE A 175 14.91 10.88 -3.91
N PRO A 176 15.92 10.48 -4.69
CA PRO A 176 16.51 9.15 -4.61
C PRO A 176 16.99 8.79 -3.20
N GLU A 177 16.88 7.53 -2.82
CA GLU A 177 17.26 7.09 -1.48
C GLU A 177 18.74 7.36 -1.17
N ILE A 178 19.59 7.20 -2.16
CA ILE A 178 21.03 7.49 -2.06
C ILE A 178 21.34 8.95 -1.66
N SER A 179 20.41 9.88 -1.91
CA SER A 179 20.56 11.31 -1.59
C SER A 179 19.93 11.71 -0.25
N ARG A 180 19.14 10.82 0.39
CA ARG A 180 18.39 11.11 1.62
C ARG A 180 18.63 10.15 2.77
N ALA A 181 19.32 9.01 2.53
CA ALA A 181 19.66 8.03 3.54
C ALA A 181 21.14 8.16 3.95
N PRO A 182 21.53 7.69 5.16
CA PRO A 182 22.93 7.60 5.55
C PRO A 182 23.66 6.60 4.65
N LEU A 183 24.88 6.93 4.23
CA LEU A 183 25.64 6.12 3.30
C LEU A 183 26.62 5.16 3.97
N ASP A 184 26.72 5.17 5.32
CA ASP A 184 27.71 4.37 6.06
C ASP A 184 27.65 2.89 5.71
N ALA A 185 26.46 2.28 5.71
CA ALA A 185 26.28 0.89 5.36
C ALA A 185 26.67 0.59 3.89
N LEU A 186 26.30 1.48 2.97
CA LEU A 186 26.63 1.35 1.56
C LEU A 186 28.14 1.47 1.34
N VAL A 187 28.81 2.41 2.02
CA VAL A 187 30.28 2.56 1.97
C VAL A 187 30.98 1.29 2.47
N LEU A 188 30.50 0.70 3.58
CA LEU A 188 31.04 -0.57 4.07
C LEU A 188 30.82 -1.73 3.09
N GLN A 189 29.68 -1.78 2.43
CA GLN A 189 29.44 -2.78 1.37
C GLN A 189 30.38 -2.61 0.18
N ILE A 190 30.64 -1.35 -0.24
CA ILE A 190 31.59 -1.06 -1.33
C ILE A 190 32.99 -1.58 -0.98
N TYR A 191 33.44 -1.35 0.27
CA TYR A 191 34.72 -1.88 0.74
C TYR A 191 34.71 -3.42 0.79
N SER A 192 33.64 -4.05 1.26
CA SER A 192 33.53 -5.52 1.33
C SER A 192 33.55 -6.18 -0.04
N LEU A 193 33.16 -5.46 -1.09
CA LEU A 193 33.26 -5.90 -2.50
C LEU A 193 34.66 -5.70 -3.10
N GLY A 194 35.62 -5.20 -2.32
CA GLY A 194 37.01 -5.01 -2.74
C GLY A 194 37.31 -3.67 -3.42
N PHE A 195 36.38 -2.74 -3.46
CA PHE A 195 36.64 -1.40 -3.98
C PHE A 195 37.31 -0.54 -2.89
N THR A 196 38.41 0.11 -3.23
CA THR A 196 39.20 0.90 -2.28
C THR A 196 38.79 2.36 -2.21
N ASP A 197 38.02 2.85 -3.18
CA ASP A 197 37.55 4.24 -3.23
C ASP A 197 36.03 4.31 -3.41
N PRO A 198 35.26 4.36 -2.32
CA PRO A 198 33.81 4.52 -2.37
C PRO A 198 33.34 5.79 -3.07
N ARG A 199 34.11 6.89 -2.98
CA ARG A 199 33.75 8.16 -3.65
C ARG A 199 33.81 8.02 -5.16
N ALA A 200 34.89 7.45 -5.69
CA ALA A 200 35.01 7.16 -7.10
C ALA A 200 33.95 6.17 -7.59
N PHE A 201 33.56 5.19 -6.75
CA PHE A 201 32.46 4.27 -7.04
C PHE A 201 31.12 5.00 -7.12
N LEU A 202 30.77 5.76 -6.09
CA LEU A 202 29.49 6.45 -6.00
C LEU A 202 29.34 7.60 -7.01
N SER A 203 30.46 8.20 -7.45
CA SER A 203 30.43 9.24 -8.51
C SER A 203 29.96 8.71 -9.88
N LYS A 204 29.94 7.39 -10.07
CA LYS A 204 29.46 6.72 -11.30
C LYS A 204 27.99 6.36 -11.25
N CYS A 205 27.28 6.62 -10.14
CA CYS A 205 25.84 6.44 -10.05
C CYS A 205 25.10 7.39 -11.00
N ILE A 206 23.91 7.02 -11.43
CA ILE A 206 23.06 7.86 -12.30
C ILE A 206 22.81 9.22 -11.66
N GLU A 207 22.52 9.22 -10.35
CA GLU A 207 22.42 10.43 -9.51
C GLU A 207 23.38 10.28 -8.34
N PRO A 208 24.62 10.81 -8.46
CA PRO A 208 25.61 10.72 -7.39
C PRO A 208 25.16 11.46 -6.14
N PRO A 209 25.42 10.93 -4.92
CA PRO A 209 25.18 11.68 -3.70
C PRO A 209 26.06 12.91 -3.63
N SER A 210 25.65 13.89 -2.81
CA SER A 210 26.45 15.11 -2.65
C SER A 210 27.85 14.79 -2.12
N LYS A 211 28.87 15.57 -2.54
CA LYS A 211 30.25 15.37 -2.08
C LYS A 211 30.43 15.48 -0.56
N MET A 212 29.48 16.11 0.13
CA MET A 212 29.48 16.24 1.60
C MET A 212 28.83 15.05 2.31
N ALA A 213 28.14 14.16 1.56
CA ALA A 213 27.45 13.00 2.12
C ALA A 213 28.33 11.74 2.16
N ILE A 214 29.54 11.78 1.53
CA ILE A 214 30.46 10.65 1.41
C ILE A 214 31.71 10.88 2.26
#